data_2063dbb0fa7ce8550cb1e5f68d7a1a83
#
_entry.id   2063dbb0fa7ce8550cb1e5f68d7a1a83
#
_cell.length_a   1.000
_cell.length_b   1.000
_cell.length_c   1.000
_cell.angle_alpha   90.00
_cell.angle_beta   90.00
_cell.angle_gamma   90.00
#
_symmetry.space_group_name_H-M   'P 1'
#
loop_
_entity.id
_entity.type
_entity.pdbx_description
1 polymer ?
#
loop_
_entity_poly.entity_id
_entity_poly.type
_entity_poly.pdbx_seq_one_letter_code
_entity_poly.pdbx_strand_id
1 'polypeptide(L)'
;MTPLAMEMVRDIRENTVEFQPNYDGKTTEPTVLPSRVPNLLMNGSGGIAVGMATNIPPHNLNELAEAIYWLLDNPDAEEADALEACMERVKGPDFPTAGLIVGDKGIQDTYRTGRGSIRMRGVTSIEEEGNRQVIIITELPYQVNPDNLVASIAEQIRDGKIAGISKIDDESSDRVGMRIVITLKRDAVPRVVLNNLYKHSQLQTSFGSNMLSIVDGVPRTLRLDQMLRLSLIHISEPTRR
;
A
#
# COMPACT_ATOMS: atom_id res chain seq x y z
N MET A 1 -16.77 15.90 -0.08
CA MET A 1 -15.89 15.03 0.77
C MET A 1 -16.69 13.82 1.24
N THR A 2 -16.05 12.66 1.35
CA THR A 2 -16.68 11.47 1.92
C THR A 2 -16.90 11.64 3.43
N PRO A 3 -17.83 10.88 4.08
CA PRO A 3 -18.01 10.94 5.53
C PRO A 3 -16.71 10.73 6.31
N LEU A 4 -15.86 9.79 5.91
CA LEU A 4 -14.57 9.54 6.54
C LEU A 4 -13.61 10.73 6.41
N ALA A 5 -13.59 11.40 5.24
CA ALA A 5 -12.76 12.59 5.04
C ALA A 5 -13.24 13.79 5.91
N MET A 6 -14.52 13.83 6.29
CA MET A 6 -15.04 14.85 7.21
C MET A 6 -14.50 14.68 8.64
N GLU A 7 -14.18 13.44 9.06
CA GLU A 7 -13.58 13.19 10.38
C GLU A 7 -12.16 13.79 10.50
N MET A 8 -11.48 14.05 9.40
CA MET A 8 -10.17 14.72 9.41
C MET A 8 -10.25 16.22 9.73
N VAL A 9 -11.42 16.84 9.55
CA VAL A 9 -11.61 18.28 9.75
C VAL A 9 -12.68 18.60 10.80
N ARG A 10 -13.24 17.60 11.45
CA ARG A 10 -14.36 17.74 12.37
C ARG A 10 -14.06 18.74 13.49
N ASP A 11 -12.89 18.65 14.11
CA ASP A 11 -12.51 19.48 15.25
C ASP A 11 -11.63 20.68 14.87
N ILE A 12 -11.59 21.06 13.59
CA ILE A 12 -10.72 22.14 13.09
C ILE A 12 -11.04 23.51 13.71
N ARG A 13 -12.28 23.71 14.18
CA ARG A 13 -12.74 24.95 14.81
C ARG A 13 -12.60 24.95 16.35
N GLU A 14 -12.18 23.85 16.92
CA GLU A 14 -12.05 23.65 18.38
C GLU A 14 -10.66 24.05 18.91
N ASN A 15 -9.87 24.78 18.13
CA ASN A 15 -8.50 25.18 18.48
C ASN A 15 -7.57 23.99 18.79
N THR A 16 -7.73 22.92 18.03
CA THR A 16 -6.98 21.65 18.19
C THR A 16 -5.65 21.65 17.45
N VAL A 17 -5.45 22.58 16.49
CA VAL A 17 -4.24 22.70 15.67
C VAL A 17 -3.87 24.16 15.50
N GLU A 18 -2.60 24.44 15.22
CA GLU A 18 -2.10 25.77 14.93
C GLU A 18 -2.51 26.21 13.53
N PHE A 19 -2.74 27.51 13.36
CA PHE A 19 -3.03 28.14 12.09
C PHE A 19 -1.90 29.08 11.68
N GLN A 20 -1.62 29.13 10.40
CA GLN A 20 -0.64 30.03 9.79
C GLN A 20 -1.32 30.85 8.66
N PRO A 21 -0.74 32.02 8.25
CA PRO A 21 -1.21 32.70 7.07
C PRO A 21 -1.10 31.80 5.83
N ASN A 22 -2.12 31.86 4.96
CA ASN A 22 -2.05 31.18 3.67
C ASN A 22 -1.03 31.86 2.74
N TYR A 23 -0.83 31.32 1.51
CA TYR A 23 0.17 31.79 0.55
C TYR A 23 0.07 33.27 0.20
N ASP A 24 -1.10 33.91 0.25
CA ASP A 24 -1.30 35.33 -0.07
C ASP A 24 -1.54 36.21 1.18
N GLY A 25 -1.48 35.63 2.37
CA GLY A 25 -1.62 36.30 3.66
C GLY A 25 -3.01 36.87 3.96
N LYS A 26 -4.04 36.58 3.13
CA LYS A 26 -5.40 37.13 3.32
C LYS A 26 -6.27 36.31 4.25
N THR A 27 -5.98 35.02 4.37
CA THR A 27 -6.70 34.10 5.25
C THR A 27 -5.69 33.24 6.02
N THR A 28 -6.18 32.45 6.97
CA THR A 28 -5.35 31.48 7.71
C THR A 28 -5.72 30.07 7.31
N GLU A 29 -4.74 29.18 7.33
CA GLU A 29 -4.89 27.75 7.10
C GLU A 29 -4.30 26.94 8.25
N PRO A 30 -4.83 25.75 8.56
CA PRO A 30 -4.25 24.89 9.59
C PRO A 30 -2.89 24.35 9.14
N THR A 31 -1.93 24.28 10.07
CA THR A 31 -0.60 23.69 9.79
C THR A 31 -0.67 22.21 9.56
N VAL A 32 -1.62 21.52 10.22
CA VAL A 32 -1.96 20.09 10.07
C VAL A 32 -3.45 19.90 10.24
N LEU A 33 -4.00 18.79 9.74
CA LEU A 33 -5.39 18.43 9.96
C LEU A 33 -5.58 17.69 11.27
N PRO A 34 -6.62 17.99 12.09
CA PRO A 34 -6.91 17.30 13.34
C PRO A 34 -7.60 15.95 13.11
N SER A 35 -6.90 15.02 12.46
CA SER A 35 -7.46 13.73 12.08
C SER A 35 -7.82 12.88 13.30
N ARG A 36 -9.06 12.34 13.30
CA ARG A 36 -9.55 11.40 14.32
C ARG A 36 -9.26 9.93 13.98
N VAL A 37 -8.62 9.67 12.86
CA VAL A 37 -8.24 8.33 12.41
C VAL A 37 -6.75 8.31 12.12
N PRO A 38 -6.07 7.15 12.19
CA PRO A 38 -4.65 7.01 11.89
C PRO A 38 -4.40 7.11 10.37
N ASN A 39 -4.74 8.27 9.79
CA ASN A 39 -4.83 8.48 8.34
C ASN A 39 -3.53 8.15 7.60
N LEU A 40 -2.37 8.45 8.18
CA LEU A 40 -1.08 8.20 7.56
C LEU A 40 -0.82 6.70 7.33
N LEU A 41 -1.21 5.85 8.28
CA LEU A 41 -1.12 4.39 8.13
C LEU A 41 -2.29 3.83 7.31
N MET A 42 -3.50 4.37 7.48
CA MET A 42 -4.68 3.89 6.78
C MET A 42 -4.58 4.08 5.26
N ASN A 43 -4.23 5.27 4.82
CA ASN A 43 -4.15 5.59 3.38
C ASN A 43 -2.74 5.46 2.81
N GLY A 44 -1.73 5.37 3.68
CA GLY A 44 -0.34 5.45 3.25
C GLY A 44 0.08 6.84 2.77
N SER A 45 1.32 6.97 2.39
CA SER A 45 1.86 8.20 1.81
C SER A 45 3.06 7.89 0.93
N GLY A 46 3.20 8.61 -0.17
CA GLY A 46 4.37 8.55 -1.04
C GLY A 46 4.81 9.96 -1.38
N GLY A 47 6.08 10.28 -1.11
CA GLY A 47 6.62 11.61 -1.40
C GLY A 47 8.13 11.61 -1.50
N ILE A 48 8.64 12.47 -2.38
CA ILE A 48 10.07 12.64 -2.64
C ILE A 48 10.43 14.08 -2.31
N ALA A 49 11.37 14.27 -1.37
CA ALA A 49 11.94 15.55 -1.02
C ALA A 49 13.45 15.54 -1.27
N VAL A 50 14.09 16.70 -1.12
CA VAL A 50 15.56 16.79 -1.25
C VAL A 50 16.22 16.07 -0.07
N GLY A 51 16.99 15.04 -0.36
CA GLY A 51 17.73 14.27 0.64
C GLY A 51 16.90 13.23 1.42
N MET A 52 15.59 13.14 1.21
CA MET A 52 14.72 12.16 1.88
C MET A 52 13.52 11.77 1.04
N ALA A 53 12.97 10.57 1.28
CA ALA A 53 11.74 10.11 0.66
C ALA A 53 10.92 9.32 1.68
N THR A 54 9.60 9.43 1.60
CA THR A 54 8.67 8.59 2.35
C THR A 54 7.91 7.68 1.40
N ASN A 55 7.63 6.46 1.81
CA ASN A 55 6.79 5.52 1.08
C ASN A 55 6.13 4.57 2.07
N ILE A 56 5.00 4.99 2.63
CA ILE A 56 4.26 4.28 3.66
C ILE A 56 3.12 3.52 2.98
N PRO A 57 3.03 2.19 3.16
CA PRO A 57 1.94 1.42 2.57
C PRO A 57 0.63 1.67 3.31
N PRO A 58 -0.53 1.56 2.63
CA PRO A 58 -1.84 1.62 3.26
C PRO A 58 -2.14 0.36 4.07
N HIS A 59 -3.02 0.48 5.09
CA HIS A 59 -3.37 -0.60 6.00
C HIS A 59 -4.88 -0.66 6.26
N ASN A 60 -5.36 -1.81 6.70
CA ASN A 60 -6.75 -2.02 7.07
C ASN A 60 -7.10 -1.25 8.36
N LEU A 61 -8.17 -0.45 8.30
CA LEU A 61 -8.59 0.39 9.43
C LEU A 61 -9.00 -0.43 10.66
N ASN A 62 -9.62 -1.59 10.47
CA ASN A 62 -10.02 -2.44 11.61
C ASN A 62 -8.79 -3.00 12.33
N GLU A 63 -7.79 -3.48 11.59
CA GLU A 63 -6.53 -3.97 12.16
C GLU A 63 -5.77 -2.85 12.91
N LEU A 64 -5.74 -1.63 12.33
CA LEU A 64 -5.16 -0.47 13.01
C LEU A 64 -5.93 -0.10 14.30
N ALA A 65 -7.27 -0.17 14.26
CA ALA A 65 -8.10 0.11 15.43
C ALA A 65 -7.85 -0.91 16.55
N GLU A 66 -7.78 -2.21 16.24
CA GLU A 66 -7.45 -3.25 17.21
C GLU A 66 -6.08 -3.04 17.87
N ALA A 67 -5.08 -2.63 17.07
CA ALA A 67 -3.76 -2.31 17.60
C ALA A 67 -3.79 -1.07 18.50
N ILE A 68 -4.55 -0.03 18.13
CA ILE A 68 -4.74 1.18 18.95
C ILE A 68 -5.46 0.85 20.26
N TYR A 69 -6.52 0.04 20.25
CA TYR A 69 -7.21 -0.38 21.47
C TYR A 69 -6.25 -1.11 22.42
N TRP A 70 -5.42 -2.00 21.88
CA TRP A 70 -4.44 -2.69 22.71
C TRP A 70 -3.43 -1.71 23.35
N LEU A 71 -2.95 -0.70 22.61
CA LEU A 71 -2.05 0.33 23.13
C LEU A 71 -2.71 1.19 24.22
N LEU A 72 -4.01 1.47 24.10
CA LEU A 72 -4.80 2.19 25.11
C LEU A 72 -4.95 1.38 26.40
N ASP A 73 -5.19 0.08 26.26
CA ASP A 73 -5.33 -0.83 27.42
C ASP A 73 -3.98 -1.13 28.10
N ASN A 74 -2.86 -0.91 27.40
CA ASN A 74 -1.51 -1.19 27.88
C ASN A 74 -0.57 0.03 27.69
N PRO A 75 -0.84 1.17 28.34
CA PRO A 75 -0.09 2.42 28.13
C PRO A 75 1.39 2.30 28.53
N ASP A 76 1.69 1.51 29.56
CA ASP A 76 3.02 1.32 30.13
C ASP A 76 3.78 0.11 29.54
N ALA A 77 3.25 -0.52 28.48
CA ALA A 77 3.90 -1.65 27.83
C ALA A 77 5.28 -1.26 27.29
N GLU A 78 6.26 -2.13 27.51
CA GLU A 78 7.60 -1.97 26.94
C GLU A 78 7.54 -1.92 25.40
N GLU A 79 8.49 -1.22 24.79
CA GLU A 79 8.51 -1.01 23.32
C GLU A 79 8.52 -2.33 22.53
N ALA A 80 9.26 -3.33 23.04
CA ALA A 80 9.33 -4.63 22.38
C ALA A 80 7.98 -5.34 22.37
N ASP A 81 7.30 -5.37 23.51
CA ASP A 81 5.99 -6.01 23.68
C ASP A 81 4.91 -5.26 22.89
N ALA A 82 4.97 -3.92 22.88
CA ALA A 82 4.06 -3.09 22.10
C ALA A 82 4.21 -3.35 20.60
N LEU A 83 5.43 -3.47 20.12
CA LEU A 83 5.69 -3.78 18.71
C LEU A 83 5.13 -5.15 18.32
N GLU A 84 5.42 -6.21 19.07
CA GLU A 84 4.91 -7.55 18.80
C GLU A 84 3.37 -7.58 18.85
N ALA A 85 2.76 -6.96 19.85
CA ALA A 85 1.31 -6.90 19.96
C ALA A 85 0.64 -6.13 18.80
N CYS A 86 1.28 -5.04 18.32
CA CYS A 86 0.82 -4.34 17.14
C CYS A 86 0.94 -5.21 15.88
N MET A 87 2.05 -5.95 15.73
CA MET A 87 2.29 -6.83 14.57
C MET A 87 1.39 -8.07 14.56
N GLU A 88 0.94 -8.56 15.71
CA GLU A 88 -0.06 -9.63 15.81
C GLU A 88 -1.43 -9.20 15.26
N ARG A 89 -1.77 -7.92 15.34
CA ARG A 89 -3.05 -7.34 14.91
C ARG A 89 -2.98 -6.80 13.48
N VAL A 90 -1.95 -6.02 13.18
CA VAL A 90 -1.70 -5.48 11.84
C VAL A 90 -0.82 -6.47 11.08
N LYS A 91 -1.46 -7.39 10.36
CA LYS A 91 -0.78 -8.53 9.71
C LYS A 91 0.03 -8.13 8.48
N GLY A 92 -0.31 -7.01 7.85
CA GLY A 92 0.37 -6.51 6.66
C GLY A 92 -0.34 -5.32 6.04
N PRO A 93 0.26 -4.72 5.00
CA PRO A 93 -0.40 -3.70 4.20
C PRO A 93 -1.67 -4.24 3.53
N ASP A 94 -2.67 -3.36 3.39
CA ASP A 94 -3.92 -3.61 2.69
C ASP A 94 -3.99 -2.70 1.46
N PHE A 95 -3.54 -3.23 0.33
CA PHE A 95 -3.46 -2.45 -0.90
C PHE A 95 -4.83 -2.35 -1.59
N PRO A 96 -5.26 -1.15 -2.04
CA PRO A 96 -6.59 -0.93 -2.62
C PRO A 96 -6.83 -1.65 -3.95
N THR A 97 -5.77 -2.09 -4.64
CA THR A 97 -5.83 -2.87 -5.87
C THR A 97 -5.82 -4.37 -5.63
N ALA A 98 -5.96 -4.81 -4.38
CA ALA A 98 -5.86 -6.19 -3.95
C ALA A 98 -4.51 -6.84 -4.35
N GLY A 99 -4.50 -8.00 -4.99
CA GLY A 99 -3.27 -8.74 -5.29
C GLY A 99 -2.80 -9.60 -4.12
N LEU A 100 -1.65 -10.21 -4.28
CA LEU A 100 -1.07 -11.11 -3.29
C LEU A 100 0.26 -10.55 -2.76
N ILE A 101 0.45 -10.58 -1.44
CA ILE A 101 1.77 -10.37 -0.83
C ILE A 101 2.47 -11.72 -0.71
N VAL A 102 3.73 -11.78 -1.13
CA VAL A 102 4.52 -13.01 -1.18
C VAL A 102 5.62 -13.00 -0.12
N GLY A 103 5.39 -13.80 0.91
CA GLY A 103 6.26 -13.89 2.08
C GLY A 103 6.06 -12.74 3.07
N ASP A 104 6.48 -12.95 4.29
CA ASP A 104 6.29 -12.05 5.44
C ASP A 104 7.53 -11.21 5.78
N LYS A 105 8.71 -11.61 5.31
CA LYS A 105 9.97 -10.95 5.65
C LYS A 105 9.94 -9.43 5.37
N GLY A 106 9.41 -9.00 4.22
CA GLY A 106 9.33 -7.58 3.89
C GLY A 106 8.40 -6.80 4.81
N ILE A 107 7.32 -7.43 5.30
CA ILE A 107 6.40 -6.87 6.30
C ILE A 107 7.12 -6.75 7.65
N GLN A 108 7.76 -7.85 8.10
CA GLN A 108 8.53 -7.89 9.35
C GLN A 108 9.61 -6.81 9.38
N ASP A 109 10.41 -6.70 8.32
CA ASP A 109 11.46 -5.69 8.20
C ASP A 109 10.85 -4.27 8.26
N THR A 110 9.74 -4.02 7.52
CA THR A 110 9.05 -2.73 7.52
C THR A 110 8.57 -2.34 8.91
N TYR A 111 7.89 -3.23 9.61
CA TYR A 111 7.29 -2.92 10.91
C TYR A 111 8.32 -2.79 12.04
N ARG A 112 9.38 -3.58 12.01
CA ARG A 112 10.46 -3.56 13.02
C ARG A 112 11.47 -2.45 12.83
N THR A 113 11.74 -2.05 11.58
CA THR A 113 12.82 -1.09 11.28
C THR A 113 12.33 0.19 10.60
N GLY A 114 11.06 0.24 10.18
CA GLY A 114 10.51 1.30 9.35
C GLY A 114 10.92 1.21 7.88
N ARG A 115 11.67 0.16 7.47
CA ARG A 115 12.11 -0.05 6.08
C ARG A 115 12.03 -1.50 5.68
N GLY A 116 11.48 -1.77 4.49
CA GLY A 116 11.36 -3.12 3.99
C GLY A 116 11.03 -3.16 2.50
N SER A 117 11.12 -4.35 1.93
CA SER A 117 10.74 -4.61 0.54
C SER A 117 9.65 -5.67 0.52
N ILE A 118 8.41 -5.24 0.30
CA ILE A 118 7.21 -6.06 0.32
C ILE A 118 6.96 -6.56 -1.10
N ARG A 119 7.08 -7.87 -1.33
CA ARG A 119 6.89 -8.45 -2.65
C ARG A 119 5.40 -8.67 -2.92
N MET A 120 4.93 -8.16 -4.06
CA MET A 120 3.54 -8.26 -4.49
C MET A 120 3.45 -9.02 -5.81
N ARG A 121 2.35 -9.75 -6.00
CA ARG A 121 1.98 -10.43 -7.24
C ARG A 121 0.54 -10.12 -7.62
N GLY A 122 0.29 -10.09 -8.94
CA GLY A 122 -1.06 -10.13 -9.47
C GLY A 122 -1.74 -11.48 -9.21
N VAL A 123 -3.05 -11.48 -9.10
CA VAL A 123 -3.85 -12.70 -9.03
C VAL A 123 -4.06 -13.23 -10.44
N THR A 124 -3.78 -14.52 -10.62
CA THR A 124 -3.86 -15.17 -11.92
C THR A 124 -4.53 -16.53 -11.82
N SER A 125 -5.34 -16.90 -12.82
CA SER A 125 -5.85 -18.26 -13.03
C SER A 125 -5.36 -18.83 -14.36
N ILE A 126 -5.27 -20.15 -14.43
CA ILE A 126 -4.98 -20.88 -15.66
C ILE A 126 -6.25 -21.61 -16.04
N GLU A 127 -6.80 -21.31 -17.20
CA GLU A 127 -8.07 -21.86 -17.70
C GLU A 127 -7.91 -22.45 -19.10
N GLU A 128 -8.89 -23.22 -19.55
CA GLU A 128 -8.99 -23.71 -20.91
C GLU A 128 -10.08 -22.96 -21.65
N GLU A 129 -9.70 -22.29 -22.73
CA GLU A 129 -10.63 -21.60 -23.60
C GLU A 129 -10.61 -22.25 -25.00
N GLY A 130 -11.66 -23.03 -25.26
CA GLY A 130 -11.76 -23.85 -26.47
C GLY A 130 -10.67 -24.94 -26.50
N ASN A 131 -9.67 -24.80 -27.39
CA ASN A 131 -8.60 -25.77 -27.58
C ASN A 131 -7.22 -25.20 -27.18
N ARG A 132 -7.21 -24.12 -26.39
CA ARG A 132 -5.99 -23.43 -25.93
C ARG A 132 -6.06 -23.18 -24.43
N GLN A 133 -4.89 -23.15 -23.82
CA GLN A 133 -4.76 -22.70 -22.43
C GLN A 133 -4.56 -21.19 -22.41
N VAL A 134 -5.19 -20.54 -21.42
CA VAL A 134 -5.10 -19.10 -21.20
C VAL A 134 -4.67 -18.83 -19.75
N ILE A 135 -3.91 -17.76 -19.56
CA ILE A 135 -3.64 -17.19 -18.24
C ILE A 135 -4.49 -15.93 -18.13
N ILE A 136 -5.36 -15.89 -17.13
CA ILE A 136 -6.23 -14.75 -16.87
C ILE A 136 -5.67 -14.02 -15.65
N ILE A 137 -5.50 -12.70 -15.78
CA ILE A 137 -5.07 -11.80 -14.70
C ILE A 137 -6.28 -11.00 -14.27
N THR A 138 -6.67 -11.11 -13.00
CA THR A 138 -7.84 -10.44 -12.42
C THR A 138 -7.48 -9.31 -11.47
N GLU A 139 -6.25 -9.32 -10.91
CA GLU A 139 -5.77 -8.29 -10.02
C GLU A 139 -4.29 -8.00 -10.29
N LEU A 140 -3.88 -6.75 -10.14
CA LEU A 140 -2.50 -6.32 -10.31
C LEU A 140 -1.87 -5.86 -9.00
N PRO A 141 -0.53 -5.93 -8.89
CA PRO A 141 0.17 -5.30 -7.79
C PRO A 141 -0.13 -3.80 -7.70
N TYR A 142 -0.12 -3.27 -6.50
CA TYR A 142 -0.34 -1.84 -6.26
C TYR A 142 0.60 -0.96 -7.08
N GLN A 143 0.06 0.13 -7.64
CA GLN A 143 0.75 1.09 -8.52
C GLN A 143 1.20 0.54 -9.89
N VAL A 144 0.76 -0.63 -10.29
CA VAL A 144 1.01 -1.15 -11.65
C VAL A 144 -0.14 -0.73 -12.57
N ASN A 145 0.22 -0.02 -13.64
CA ASN A 145 -0.73 0.36 -14.70
C ASN A 145 -0.94 -0.81 -15.66
N PRO A 146 -2.20 -1.23 -15.94
CA PRO A 146 -2.50 -2.37 -16.80
C PRO A 146 -1.99 -2.19 -18.24
N ASP A 147 -2.16 -1.00 -18.85
CA ASP A 147 -1.73 -0.74 -20.23
C ASP A 147 -0.21 -0.86 -20.37
N ASN A 148 0.53 -0.27 -19.40
CA ASN A 148 1.98 -0.36 -19.37
C ASN A 148 2.47 -1.79 -19.16
N LEU A 149 1.75 -2.58 -18.34
CA LEU A 149 2.06 -4.00 -18.15
C LEU A 149 1.91 -4.77 -19.45
N VAL A 150 0.78 -4.62 -20.15
CA VAL A 150 0.52 -5.30 -21.44
C VAL A 150 1.56 -4.90 -22.47
N ALA A 151 1.87 -3.61 -22.59
CA ALA A 151 2.90 -3.11 -23.51
C ALA A 151 4.29 -3.70 -23.19
N SER A 152 4.66 -3.72 -21.91
CA SER A 152 5.93 -4.30 -21.45
C SER A 152 6.00 -5.80 -21.73
N ILE A 153 4.93 -6.57 -21.48
CA ILE A 153 4.90 -8.01 -21.81
C ILE A 153 5.07 -8.22 -23.30
N ALA A 154 4.40 -7.44 -24.15
CA ALA A 154 4.54 -7.52 -25.62
C ALA A 154 5.98 -7.23 -26.08
N GLU A 155 6.67 -6.31 -25.41
CA GLU A 155 8.10 -6.05 -25.64
C GLU A 155 8.98 -7.24 -25.25
N GLN A 156 8.76 -7.82 -24.05
CA GLN A 156 9.50 -8.99 -23.58
C GLN A 156 9.30 -10.23 -24.48
N ILE A 157 8.13 -10.35 -25.11
CA ILE A 157 7.87 -11.40 -26.11
C ILE A 157 8.69 -11.15 -27.38
N ARG A 158 8.75 -9.92 -27.86
CA ARG A 158 9.57 -9.54 -29.05
C ARG A 158 11.06 -9.75 -28.81
N ASP A 159 11.51 -9.43 -27.59
CA ASP A 159 12.90 -9.65 -27.15
C ASP A 159 13.25 -11.13 -26.92
N GLY A 160 12.28 -12.04 -27.02
CA GLY A 160 12.46 -13.47 -26.78
C GLY A 160 12.66 -13.88 -25.32
N LYS A 161 12.43 -12.97 -24.37
CA LYS A 161 12.56 -13.27 -22.92
C LYS A 161 11.37 -14.06 -22.40
N ILE A 162 10.17 -13.86 -22.98
CA ILE A 162 8.97 -14.63 -22.67
C ILE A 162 8.51 -15.33 -23.94
N ALA A 163 8.56 -16.67 -23.93
CA ALA A 163 8.10 -17.50 -25.04
C ALA A 163 6.76 -18.19 -24.66
N GLY A 164 6.09 -18.75 -25.67
CA GLY A 164 4.85 -19.55 -25.46
C GLY A 164 3.56 -18.76 -25.42
N ILE A 165 3.59 -17.43 -25.60
CA ILE A 165 2.40 -16.57 -25.71
C ILE A 165 2.03 -16.40 -27.19
N SER A 166 0.73 -16.53 -27.51
CA SER A 166 0.16 -16.34 -28.84
C SER A 166 -0.48 -14.96 -28.99
N LYS A 167 -1.23 -14.52 -27.98
CA LYS A 167 -2.00 -13.27 -27.99
C LYS A 167 -2.18 -12.73 -26.57
N ILE A 168 -2.35 -11.42 -26.44
CA ILE A 168 -2.75 -10.76 -25.18
C ILE A 168 -3.93 -9.86 -25.52
N ASP A 169 -5.02 -10.01 -24.76
CA ASP A 169 -6.23 -9.22 -24.87
C ASP A 169 -6.55 -8.59 -23.52
N ASP A 170 -6.92 -7.32 -23.54
CA ASP A 170 -7.52 -6.65 -22.39
C ASP A 170 -9.05 -6.67 -22.56
N GLU A 171 -9.71 -7.46 -21.73
CA GLU A 171 -11.16 -7.61 -21.67
C GLU A 171 -11.76 -6.87 -20.46
N SER A 172 -10.99 -6.01 -19.84
CA SER A 172 -11.42 -5.25 -18.66
C SER A 172 -12.58 -4.32 -19.01
N SER A 173 -13.56 -4.25 -18.12
CA SER A 173 -14.70 -3.34 -18.25
C SER A 173 -15.29 -3.04 -16.86
N ASP A 174 -16.06 -1.95 -16.74
CA ASP A 174 -16.76 -1.59 -15.49
C ASP A 174 -17.68 -2.70 -14.99
N ARG A 175 -18.14 -3.57 -15.89
CA ARG A 175 -19.07 -4.65 -15.60
C ARG A 175 -18.39 -5.93 -15.12
N VAL A 176 -17.19 -6.24 -15.63
CA VAL A 176 -16.44 -7.48 -15.35
C VAL A 176 -15.31 -7.22 -14.37
N GLY A 177 -14.89 -5.97 -14.21
CA GLY A 177 -13.67 -5.60 -13.53
C GLY A 177 -12.43 -5.79 -14.41
N MET A 178 -11.27 -5.90 -13.80
CA MET A 178 -10.02 -6.17 -14.49
C MET A 178 -10.00 -7.61 -15.00
N ARG A 179 -9.67 -7.76 -16.29
CA ARG A 179 -9.54 -9.06 -16.94
C ARG A 179 -8.56 -8.95 -18.12
N ILE A 180 -7.31 -9.35 -17.91
CA ILE A 180 -6.32 -9.45 -18.98
C ILE A 180 -6.14 -10.93 -19.31
N VAL A 181 -6.36 -11.31 -20.56
CA VAL A 181 -6.32 -12.69 -21.05
C VAL A 181 -5.06 -12.91 -21.91
N ILE A 182 -4.21 -13.82 -21.47
CA ILE A 182 -2.99 -14.22 -22.18
C ILE A 182 -3.20 -15.61 -22.79
N THR A 183 -3.44 -15.66 -24.09
CA THR A 183 -3.61 -16.91 -24.83
C THR A 183 -2.25 -17.56 -25.11
N LEU A 184 -2.09 -18.82 -24.77
CA LEU A 184 -0.85 -19.57 -24.96
C LEU A 184 -0.78 -20.27 -26.31
N LYS A 185 0.43 -20.58 -26.76
CA LYS A 185 0.67 -21.49 -27.88
C LYS A 185 0.35 -22.93 -27.44
N ARG A 186 0.04 -23.80 -28.41
CA ARG A 186 -0.38 -25.18 -28.13
C ARG A 186 0.66 -26.05 -27.42
N ASP A 187 1.92 -25.74 -27.65
CA ASP A 187 3.08 -26.44 -27.09
C ASP A 187 3.62 -25.81 -25.79
N ALA A 188 3.00 -24.72 -25.33
CA ALA A 188 3.45 -24.00 -24.17
C ALA A 188 2.94 -24.65 -22.86
N VAL A 189 3.82 -24.70 -21.86
CA VAL A 189 3.47 -25.12 -20.51
C VAL A 189 3.08 -23.91 -19.68
N PRO A 190 1.80 -23.74 -19.27
CA PRO A 190 1.30 -22.52 -18.65
C PRO A 190 2.06 -22.09 -17.42
N ARG A 191 2.44 -23.01 -16.54
CA ARG A 191 3.22 -22.72 -15.32
C ARG A 191 4.60 -22.15 -15.62
N VAL A 192 5.22 -22.59 -16.71
CA VAL A 192 6.54 -22.05 -17.14
C VAL A 192 6.37 -20.64 -17.67
N VAL A 193 5.33 -20.39 -18.49
CA VAL A 193 5.02 -19.06 -19.00
C VAL A 193 4.68 -18.10 -17.85
N LEU A 194 3.85 -18.53 -16.91
CA LEU A 194 3.48 -17.73 -15.72
C LEU A 194 4.71 -17.37 -14.87
N ASN A 195 5.62 -18.33 -14.65
CA ASN A 195 6.86 -18.05 -13.91
C ASN A 195 7.75 -17.03 -14.65
N ASN A 196 7.81 -17.09 -15.99
CA ASN A 196 8.52 -16.11 -16.78
C ASN A 196 7.85 -14.73 -16.74
N LEU A 197 6.51 -14.66 -16.72
CA LEU A 197 5.77 -13.41 -16.51
C LEU A 197 6.11 -12.78 -15.17
N TYR A 198 6.12 -13.55 -14.08
CA TYR A 198 6.54 -13.05 -12.76
C TYR A 198 7.99 -12.58 -12.73
N LYS A 199 8.87 -13.21 -13.49
CA LYS A 199 10.31 -12.89 -13.50
C LYS A 199 10.64 -11.67 -14.36
N HIS A 200 9.94 -11.46 -15.46
CA HIS A 200 10.31 -10.50 -16.51
C HIS A 200 9.29 -9.37 -16.70
N SER A 201 8.21 -9.32 -15.92
CA SER A 201 7.21 -8.26 -16.00
C SER A 201 6.80 -7.75 -14.62
N GLN A 202 6.06 -6.63 -14.59
CA GLN A 202 5.51 -6.05 -13.37
C GLN A 202 4.33 -6.83 -12.77
N LEU A 203 3.99 -8.01 -13.31
CA LEU A 203 3.03 -8.93 -12.68
C LEU A 203 3.50 -9.39 -11.30
N GLN A 204 4.81 -9.37 -11.06
CA GLN A 204 5.41 -9.38 -9.74
C GLN A 204 6.32 -8.17 -9.58
N THR A 205 6.13 -7.42 -8.51
CA THR A 205 6.94 -6.24 -8.18
C THR A 205 7.18 -6.16 -6.67
N SER A 206 7.97 -5.21 -6.24
CA SER A 206 8.23 -4.98 -4.82
C SER A 206 7.87 -3.54 -4.45
N PHE A 207 7.13 -3.39 -3.35
CA PHE A 207 6.89 -2.10 -2.72
C PHE A 207 8.02 -1.82 -1.73
N GLY A 208 8.85 -0.82 -2.05
CA GLY A 208 9.94 -0.38 -1.16
C GLY A 208 9.38 0.51 -0.06
N SER A 209 9.07 -0.07 1.10
CA SER A 209 8.55 0.68 2.23
C SER A 209 9.63 1.51 2.92
N ASN A 210 9.32 2.76 3.22
CA ASN A 210 10.12 3.68 4.04
C ASN A 210 9.16 4.52 4.89
N MET A 211 9.01 4.16 6.15
CA MET A 211 8.09 4.78 7.10
C MET A 211 8.70 6.05 7.71
N LEU A 212 9.16 6.95 6.84
CA LEU A 212 9.71 8.24 7.22
C LEU A 212 8.57 9.23 7.49
N SER A 213 8.57 9.83 8.66
CA SER A 213 7.60 10.84 9.09
C SER A 213 8.31 11.99 9.79
N ILE A 214 7.69 13.17 9.79
CA ILE A 214 8.18 14.34 10.54
C ILE A 214 7.56 14.29 11.93
N VAL A 215 8.42 14.21 12.95
CA VAL A 215 8.04 14.24 14.36
C VAL A 215 8.73 15.41 15.02
N ASP A 216 7.96 16.35 15.57
CA ASP A 216 8.46 17.59 16.17
C ASP A 216 9.43 18.35 15.25
N GLY A 217 9.09 18.46 13.97
CA GLY A 217 9.87 19.13 12.94
C GLY A 217 11.09 18.34 12.44
N VAL A 218 11.35 17.13 12.95
CA VAL A 218 12.51 16.31 12.59
C VAL A 218 12.08 15.06 11.82
N PRO A 219 12.66 14.77 10.65
CA PRO A 219 12.38 13.53 9.92
C PRO A 219 12.94 12.33 10.68
N ARG A 220 12.09 11.32 10.91
CA ARG A 220 12.44 10.06 11.58
C ARG A 220 11.83 8.88 10.85
N THR A 221 12.60 7.81 10.70
CA THR A 221 12.06 6.51 10.26
C THR A 221 11.50 5.79 11.49
N LEU A 222 10.23 5.46 11.47
CA LEU A 222 9.49 4.96 12.62
C LEU A 222 9.10 3.48 12.43
N ARG A 223 9.05 2.75 13.53
CA ARG A 223 8.45 1.42 13.62
C ARG A 223 6.91 1.53 13.66
N LEU A 224 6.22 0.42 13.46
CA LEU A 224 4.76 0.39 13.48
C LEU A 224 4.18 0.88 14.82
N ASP A 225 4.67 0.38 15.94
CA ASP A 225 4.24 0.79 17.29
C ASP A 225 4.41 2.29 17.54
N GLN A 226 5.53 2.86 17.09
CA GLN A 226 5.82 4.28 17.24
C GLN A 226 4.86 5.15 16.41
N MET A 227 4.55 4.73 15.17
CA MET A 227 3.57 5.44 14.34
C MET A 227 2.17 5.39 14.92
N LEU A 228 1.76 4.25 15.47
CA LEU A 228 0.47 4.10 16.13
C LEU A 228 0.38 4.94 17.42
N ARG A 229 1.42 4.95 18.25
CA ARG A 229 1.46 5.79 19.46
C ARG A 229 1.38 7.29 19.13
N LEU A 230 2.10 7.75 18.10
CA LEU A 230 2.01 9.14 17.65
C LEU A 230 0.62 9.49 17.10
N SER A 231 0.00 8.59 16.34
CA SER A 231 -1.38 8.77 15.88
C SER A 231 -2.36 8.82 17.06
N LEU A 232 -2.16 7.98 18.06
CA LEU A 232 -3.01 7.92 19.26
C LEU A 232 -3.02 9.25 20.03
N ILE A 233 -1.88 9.90 20.19
CA ILE A 233 -1.78 11.21 20.83
C ILE A 233 -2.66 12.25 20.10
N HIS A 234 -2.65 12.24 18.77
CA HIS A 234 -3.47 13.14 17.97
C HIS A 234 -4.97 12.83 18.03
N ILE A 235 -5.32 11.55 18.18
CA ILE A 235 -6.73 11.08 18.23
C ILE A 235 -7.34 11.33 19.60
N SER A 236 -6.62 11.01 20.69
CA SER A 236 -7.15 11.01 22.04
C SER A 236 -6.97 12.33 22.79
N GLU A 237 -5.95 13.12 22.47
CA GLU A 237 -5.61 14.37 23.16
C GLU A 237 -5.38 15.56 22.20
N PRO A 238 -6.32 15.86 21.32
CA PRO A 238 -6.14 16.92 20.30
C PRO A 238 -5.99 18.31 20.92
N THR A 239 -6.41 18.52 22.17
CA THR A 239 -6.42 19.83 22.85
C THR A 239 -5.22 20.07 23.78
N ARG A 240 -4.29 19.10 23.91
CA ARG A 240 -3.14 19.20 24.82
C ARG A 240 -1.86 19.76 24.18
N ARG A 241 -1.99 20.56 23.15
CA ARG A 241 -0.86 21.25 22.52
C ARG A 241 -0.76 22.69 22.92
#